data_7fb4d3ac7480820cd47954614d06f526
#
_entry.id   7fb4d3ac7480820cd47954614d06f526
#
_cell.length_a   1.000
_cell.length_b   1.000
_cell.length_c   1.000
_cell.angle_alpha   90.00
_cell.angle_beta   90.00
_cell.angle_gamma   90.00
#
_symmetry.space_group_name_H-M   'P 1'
#
loop_
_entity.id
_entity.type
_entity.pdbx_description
1 polymer ?
#
loop_
_entity_poly.entity_id
_entity_poly.type
_entity_poly.pdbx_seq_one_letter_code
_entity_poly.pdbx_strand_id
1 'polypeptide(L)'
;MTGPRRGVIQNSSRRDPIARKAPACIAMLIALAPASGCVVLEDLGYQSNPNSESLLTLFQRPPPAQAVRWALDPHSADNRYRGISLLANAPFGGEDVYLDLFTDSARDPDSAVRAASVRGLAHHGRPEHADEIARALSDESSLVRLEAARAAQRIHNPSIVPALFGRLDAETEDEHDVRAAVAHALGQYPQRRVLDRLVGALRDPSLTVNRHAAEALTILTGQDLGIDPVAWLSFVTDAEAPFAEGSRYRYQVFQRDMRLVEYIPLYPEPPSDPAAEPVGLPRVEQ
;
A
#
# COMPACT_ATOMS: atom_id res chain seq x y z
N MET A 1 19.25 15.06 68.65
CA MET A 1 18.93 16.04 67.61
C MET A 1 18.28 15.28 66.47
N THR A 2 17.06 15.55 66.30
CA THR A 2 15.95 14.89 65.65
C THR A 2 15.99 15.04 64.09
N GLY A 3 16.01 13.92 63.41
CA GLY A 3 15.78 13.89 61.95
C GLY A 3 14.28 13.60 61.62
N PRO A 4 13.74 14.13 60.52
CA PRO A 4 12.33 14.00 60.23
C PRO A 4 12.01 12.70 59.47
N ARG A 5 10.86 12.15 59.87
CA ARG A 5 10.23 10.93 59.33
C ARG A 5 9.71 11.16 57.93
N ARG A 6 10.04 10.23 57.01
CA ARG A 6 9.39 10.11 55.68
C ARG A 6 8.00 9.51 55.84
N GLY A 7 6.98 10.25 55.44
CA GLY A 7 5.61 9.78 55.30
C GLY A 7 5.44 8.90 54.07
N VAL A 8 4.96 7.66 54.28
CA VAL A 8 4.56 6.73 53.27
C VAL A 8 3.13 7.10 52.82
N ILE A 9 2.97 7.54 51.58
CA ILE A 9 1.64 7.74 51.01
C ILE A 9 1.20 6.39 50.43
N GLN A 10 0.31 5.73 51.11
CA GLN A 10 -0.44 4.59 50.57
C GLN A 10 -1.50 5.10 49.57
N ASN A 11 -1.29 4.81 48.32
CA ASN A 11 -2.27 5.05 47.27
C ASN A 11 -3.15 3.81 47.10
N SER A 12 -4.30 3.83 47.77
CA SER A 12 -5.35 2.82 47.66
C SER A 12 -6.19 3.10 46.41
N SER A 13 -5.82 2.49 45.27
CA SER A 13 -6.69 2.47 44.10
C SER A 13 -7.86 1.52 44.33
N ARG A 14 -9.00 2.06 44.70
CA ARG A 14 -10.29 1.35 44.62
C ARG A 14 -10.61 1.11 43.16
N ARG A 15 -10.58 -0.14 42.75
CA ARG A 15 -11.15 -0.60 41.49
C ARG A 15 -12.65 -0.81 41.73
N ASP A 16 -13.48 0.06 41.18
CA ASP A 16 -14.91 -0.18 41.10
C ASP A 16 -15.19 -1.27 40.05
N PRO A 17 -15.99 -2.28 40.41
CA PRO A 17 -16.39 -3.29 39.44
C PRO A 17 -17.55 -2.73 38.60
N ILE A 18 -17.24 -2.30 37.36
CA ILE A 18 -18.28 -1.99 36.36
C ILE A 18 -18.97 -3.33 36.01
N ALA A 19 -20.16 -3.46 36.56
CA ALA A 19 -21.04 -4.57 36.28
C ALA A 19 -21.36 -4.68 34.80
N ARG A 20 -20.90 -5.79 34.20
CA ARG A 20 -21.29 -6.21 32.85
C ARG A 20 -22.79 -6.51 32.83
N LYS A 21 -23.59 -5.57 32.41
CA LYS A 21 -24.95 -5.83 31.94
C LYS A 21 -24.88 -6.19 30.48
N ALA A 22 -25.02 -7.46 30.16
CA ALA A 22 -25.07 -7.98 28.80
C ALA A 22 -26.29 -7.43 28.04
N PRO A 23 -26.16 -7.14 26.75
CA PRO A 23 -27.21 -6.53 25.97
C PRO A 23 -28.20 -7.56 25.47
N ALA A 24 -29.39 -7.58 26.04
CA ALA A 24 -30.56 -8.29 25.50
C ALA A 24 -31.12 -7.60 24.23
N CYS A 25 -30.56 -6.48 23.78
CA CYS A 25 -31.08 -5.68 22.66
C CYS A 25 -30.50 -6.04 21.27
N ILE A 26 -29.47 -6.89 21.16
CA ILE A 26 -28.85 -7.23 19.87
C ILE A 26 -29.64 -8.30 19.10
N ALA A 27 -30.42 -9.13 19.81
CA ALA A 27 -31.19 -10.19 19.16
C ALA A 27 -32.44 -9.71 18.39
N MET A 28 -32.88 -8.46 18.57
CA MET A 28 -34.14 -7.95 18.01
C MET A 28 -33.97 -7.14 16.72
N LEU A 29 -32.74 -6.82 16.31
CA LEU A 29 -32.44 -6.01 15.10
C LEU A 29 -32.20 -6.86 13.84
N ILE A 30 -32.16 -8.18 13.94
CA ILE A 30 -31.91 -9.09 12.79
C ILE A 30 -33.22 -9.46 12.06
N ALA A 31 -34.40 -9.10 12.61
CA ALA A 31 -35.70 -9.55 12.09
C ALA A 31 -36.42 -8.59 11.15
N LEU A 32 -35.87 -7.41 10.81
CA LEU A 32 -36.58 -6.39 10.03
C LEU A 32 -35.74 -5.80 8.89
N ALA A 33 -35.25 -6.61 7.96
CA ALA A 33 -34.79 -6.10 6.67
C ALA A 33 -35.13 -7.05 5.52
N PRO A 34 -36.30 -6.95 4.93
CA PRO A 34 -36.48 -7.47 3.58
C PRO A 34 -36.19 -6.35 2.56
N ALA A 35 -35.48 -6.66 1.52
CA ALA A 35 -35.43 -6.02 0.20
C ALA A 35 -34.28 -5.05 -0.17
N SER A 36 -33.21 -4.89 0.60
CA SER A 36 -31.98 -4.26 0.07
C SER A 36 -30.70 -5.06 0.36
N GLY A 37 -30.84 -6.37 0.51
CA GLY A 37 -29.77 -7.26 0.97
C GLY A 37 -28.60 -7.44 0.01
N CYS A 38 -28.74 -7.21 -1.29
CA CYS A 38 -27.67 -7.46 -2.25
C CYS A 38 -26.50 -6.45 -2.12
N VAL A 39 -26.79 -5.18 -1.91
CA VAL A 39 -25.76 -4.13 -1.83
C VAL A 39 -24.95 -4.24 -0.52
N VAL A 40 -25.60 -4.61 0.59
CA VAL A 40 -24.92 -4.78 1.87
C VAL A 40 -24.00 -6.01 1.86
N LEU A 41 -24.37 -7.06 1.14
CA LEU A 41 -23.56 -8.28 1.04
C LEU A 41 -22.31 -8.07 0.16
N GLU A 42 -22.41 -7.28 -0.92
CA GLU A 42 -21.23 -6.91 -1.72
C GLU A 42 -20.23 -6.05 -0.93
N ASP A 43 -20.71 -5.14 -0.11
CA ASP A 43 -19.86 -4.27 0.72
C ASP A 43 -19.18 -5.03 1.88
N LEU A 44 -19.74 -6.18 2.26
CA LEU A 44 -19.14 -7.15 3.17
C LEU A 44 -18.04 -8.01 2.51
N GLY A 45 -17.72 -7.78 1.24
CA GLY A 45 -16.81 -8.63 0.47
C GLY A 45 -17.43 -9.97 0.10
N TYR A 46 -18.77 -10.03 0.17
CA TYR A 46 -19.54 -11.21 -0.04
C TYR A 46 -19.87 -11.36 -1.53
N GLN A 47 -19.30 -12.37 -2.16
CA GLN A 47 -19.64 -12.75 -3.51
C GLN A 47 -20.39 -14.06 -3.48
N SER A 48 -21.64 -14.04 -3.90
CA SER A 48 -22.46 -15.23 -3.99
C SER A 48 -21.79 -16.29 -4.90
N ASN A 49 -21.42 -17.42 -4.33
CA ASN A 49 -21.03 -18.57 -5.12
C ASN A 49 -22.33 -19.28 -5.56
N PRO A 50 -22.69 -19.25 -6.85
CA PRO A 50 -23.96 -19.83 -7.33
C PRO A 50 -24.07 -21.33 -7.16
N ASN A 51 -22.96 -22.01 -6.82
CA ASN A 51 -22.92 -23.46 -6.58
C ASN A 51 -22.87 -23.82 -5.07
N SER A 52 -23.16 -22.87 -4.16
CA SER A 52 -23.16 -23.18 -2.74
C SER A 52 -24.48 -23.89 -2.34
N GLU A 53 -24.38 -25.15 -1.92
CA GLU A 53 -25.51 -25.90 -1.39
C GLU A 53 -25.88 -25.55 0.06
N SER A 54 -25.09 -24.68 0.72
CA SER A 54 -25.27 -24.26 2.11
C SER A 54 -25.03 -22.77 2.31
N LEU A 55 -25.88 -22.10 3.10
CA LEU A 55 -25.70 -20.71 3.49
C LEU A 55 -24.39 -20.48 4.24
N LEU A 56 -23.81 -21.49 4.90
CA LEU A 56 -22.53 -21.39 5.59
C LEU A 56 -21.34 -21.32 4.62
N THR A 57 -21.43 -21.88 3.42
CA THR A 57 -20.38 -21.77 2.40
C THR A 57 -20.29 -20.38 1.83
N LEU A 58 -21.37 -19.61 1.97
CA LEU A 58 -21.42 -18.21 1.59
C LEU A 58 -20.44 -17.35 2.41
N PHE A 59 -20.11 -17.72 3.63
CA PHE A 59 -19.19 -16.98 4.54
C PHE A 59 -17.76 -17.54 4.53
N GLN A 60 -17.47 -18.56 3.75
CA GLN A 60 -16.13 -19.15 3.66
C GLN A 60 -15.32 -18.45 2.56
N ARG A 61 -14.09 -18.08 2.89
CA ARG A 61 -13.14 -17.64 1.85
C ARG A 61 -12.89 -18.79 0.89
N PRO A 62 -12.86 -18.54 -0.43
CA PRO A 62 -12.53 -19.57 -1.40
C PRO A 62 -11.18 -20.22 -1.04
N PRO A 63 -11.06 -21.55 -1.17
CA PRO A 63 -9.78 -22.22 -0.92
C PRO A 63 -8.75 -21.81 -1.97
N PRO A 64 -7.44 -21.86 -1.65
CA PRO A 64 -6.37 -21.47 -2.57
C PRO A 64 -6.46 -22.14 -3.94
N ALA A 65 -6.81 -23.40 -3.98
CA ALA A 65 -7.01 -24.13 -5.24
C ALA A 65 -8.13 -23.56 -6.12
N GLN A 66 -9.15 -22.96 -5.52
CA GLN A 66 -10.20 -22.25 -6.27
C GLN A 66 -9.70 -20.93 -6.81
N ALA A 67 -8.94 -20.17 -6.01
CA ALA A 67 -8.34 -18.92 -6.46
C ALA A 67 -7.39 -19.14 -7.65
N VAL A 68 -6.58 -20.20 -7.61
CA VAL A 68 -5.71 -20.56 -8.75
C VAL A 68 -6.53 -20.94 -9.98
N ARG A 69 -7.61 -21.73 -9.84
CA ARG A 69 -8.49 -22.07 -10.98
C ARG A 69 -9.10 -20.82 -11.61
N TRP A 70 -9.51 -19.85 -10.79
CA TRP A 70 -10.03 -18.58 -11.29
C TRP A 70 -8.93 -17.75 -11.96
N ALA A 71 -7.74 -17.66 -11.36
CA ALA A 71 -6.63 -16.93 -11.94
C ALA A 71 -6.20 -17.43 -13.32
N LEU A 72 -6.43 -18.72 -13.59
CA LEU A 72 -6.07 -19.37 -14.85
C LEU A 72 -7.28 -19.58 -15.80
N ASP A 73 -8.42 -18.93 -15.54
CA ASP A 73 -9.62 -19.06 -16.41
C ASP A 73 -9.38 -18.37 -17.76
N PRO A 74 -9.32 -19.12 -18.88
CA PRO A 74 -9.03 -18.54 -20.19
C PRO A 74 -10.19 -17.71 -20.76
N HIS A 75 -11.40 -17.84 -20.20
CA HIS A 75 -12.62 -17.29 -20.77
C HIS A 75 -13.17 -16.09 -20.02
N SER A 76 -12.75 -15.85 -18.78
CA SER A 76 -13.31 -14.81 -17.92
C SER A 76 -12.20 -13.96 -17.28
N ALA A 77 -12.09 -12.70 -17.70
CA ALA A 77 -11.20 -11.73 -17.08
C ALA A 77 -11.61 -11.46 -15.62
N ASP A 78 -12.91 -11.44 -15.32
CA ASP A 78 -13.42 -11.27 -13.95
C ASP A 78 -12.94 -12.40 -13.01
N ASN A 79 -12.98 -13.65 -13.49
CA ASN A 79 -12.46 -14.77 -12.72
C ASN A 79 -10.95 -14.62 -12.52
N ARG A 80 -10.19 -14.28 -13.58
CA ARG A 80 -8.74 -14.07 -13.46
C ARG A 80 -8.41 -12.96 -12.47
N TYR A 81 -9.06 -11.81 -12.59
CA TYR A 81 -8.92 -10.70 -11.63
C TYR A 81 -9.21 -11.13 -10.19
N ARG A 82 -10.34 -11.84 -9.99
CA ARG A 82 -10.73 -12.35 -8.68
C ARG A 82 -9.70 -13.31 -8.10
N GLY A 83 -9.25 -14.28 -8.91
CA GLY A 83 -8.24 -15.27 -8.51
C GLY A 83 -6.93 -14.62 -8.12
N ILE A 84 -6.40 -13.74 -8.97
CA ILE A 84 -5.16 -12.99 -8.73
C ILE A 84 -5.30 -12.11 -7.47
N SER A 85 -6.40 -11.38 -7.31
CA SER A 85 -6.61 -10.52 -6.14
C SER A 85 -6.67 -11.30 -4.83
N LEU A 86 -7.28 -12.49 -4.82
CA LEU A 86 -7.30 -13.36 -3.65
C LEU A 86 -5.89 -13.86 -3.28
N LEU A 87 -5.10 -14.26 -4.27
CA LEU A 87 -3.73 -14.75 -4.07
C LEU A 87 -2.79 -13.61 -3.64
N ALA A 88 -2.94 -12.41 -4.24
CA ALA A 88 -2.15 -11.22 -3.89
C ALA A 88 -2.37 -10.76 -2.43
N ASN A 89 -3.56 -11.03 -1.86
CA ASN A 89 -3.88 -10.70 -0.46
C ASN A 89 -3.70 -11.91 0.50
N ALA A 90 -3.19 -13.03 0.01
CA ALA A 90 -2.99 -14.22 0.82
C ALA A 90 -1.62 -14.18 1.52
N PRO A 91 -1.51 -14.65 2.78
CA PRO A 91 -0.22 -14.69 3.48
C PRO A 91 0.85 -15.54 2.78
N PHE A 92 0.42 -16.51 1.97
CA PHE A 92 1.28 -17.40 1.21
C PHE A 92 1.58 -16.90 -0.22
N GLY A 93 1.09 -15.72 -0.61
CA GLY A 93 1.30 -15.15 -1.94
C GLY A 93 2.77 -14.89 -2.33
N GLY A 94 3.68 -14.97 -1.36
CA GLY A 94 5.13 -14.87 -1.58
C GLY A 94 5.83 -16.19 -1.96
N GLU A 95 5.12 -17.31 -2.09
CA GLU A 95 5.67 -18.54 -2.63
C GLU A 95 5.99 -18.39 -4.12
N ASP A 96 7.10 -19.00 -4.58
CA ASP A 96 7.62 -18.82 -5.95
C ASP A 96 6.56 -19.07 -7.03
N VAL A 97 5.73 -20.10 -6.84
CA VAL A 97 4.65 -20.45 -7.78
C VAL A 97 3.64 -19.30 -7.97
N TYR A 98 3.36 -18.52 -6.94
CA TYR A 98 2.46 -17.38 -7.05
C TYR A 98 3.17 -16.14 -7.59
N LEU A 99 4.45 -15.95 -7.28
CA LEU A 99 5.26 -14.89 -7.87
C LEU A 99 5.39 -15.07 -9.39
N ASP A 100 5.60 -16.31 -9.85
CA ASP A 100 5.61 -16.65 -11.27
C ASP A 100 4.23 -16.36 -11.91
N LEU A 101 3.15 -16.76 -11.23
CA LEU A 101 1.79 -16.47 -11.70
C LEU A 101 1.52 -14.97 -11.80
N PHE A 102 1.93 -14.16 -10.82
CA PHE A 102 1.78 -12.70 -10.89
C PHE A 102 2.62 -12.10 -12.03
N THR A 103 3.85 -12.60 -12.22
CA THR A 103 4.72 -12.17 -13.32
C THR A 103 4.10 -12.44 -14.69
N ASP A 104 3.53 -13.62 -14.88
CA ASP A 104 2.86 -13.99 -16.13
C ASP A 104 1.57 -13.18 -16.32
N SER A 105 0.73 -13.07 -15.28
CA SER A 105 -0.54 -12.35 -15.34
C SER A 105 -0.37 -10.83 -15.42
N ALA A 106 0.82 -10.28 -15.13
CA ALA A 106 1.14 -8.87 -15.41
C ALA A 106 1.21 -8.55 -16.91
N ARG A 107 1.02 -9.55 -17.80
CA ARG A 107 0.92 -9.42 -19.26
C ARG A 107 -0.48 -9.79 -19.78
N ASP A 108 -1.47 -9.91 -18.90
CA ASP A 108 -2.83 -10.27 -19.28
C ASP A 108 -3.43 -9.25 -20.26
N PRO A 109 -4.29 -9.66 -21.20
CA PRO A 109 -5.02 -8.72 -22.07
C PRO A 109 -5.85 -7.70 -21.29
N ASP A 110 -6.42 -8.10 -20.14
CA ASP A 110 -7.23 -7.23 -19.30
C ASP A 110 -6.37 -6.41 -18.33
N SER A 111 -6.60 -5.09 -18.31
CA SER A 111 -5.82 -4.15 -17.50
C SER A 111 -6.05 -4.31 -15.99
N ALA A 112 -7.25 -4.73 -15.56
CA ALA A 112 -7.51 -4.96 -14.15
C ALA A 112 -6.75 -6.19 -13.62
N VAL A 113 -6.64 -7.24 -14.45
CA VAL A 113 -5.83 -8.42 -14.15
C VAL A 113 -4.36 -8.04 -14.06
N ARG A 114 -3.84 -7.25 -15.03
CA ARG A 114 -2.46 -6.75 -14.98
C ARG A 114 -2.18 -5.94 -13.70
N ALA A 115 -3.08 -5.01 -13.38
CA ALA A 115 -2.96 -4.17 -12.18
C ALA A 115 -2.98 -5.00 -10.89
N ALA A 116 -3.89 -5.99 -10.78
CA ALA A 116 -3.94 -6.90 -9.63
C ALA A 116 -2.66 -7.74 -9.50
N SER A 117 -2.08 -8.15 -10.62
CA SER A 117 -0.83 -8.92 -10.65
C SER A 117 0.37 -8.08 -10.19
N VAL A 118 0.48 -6.84 -10.67
CA VAL A 118 1.50 -5.89 -10.22
C VAL A 118 1.35 -5.59 -8.73
N ARG A 119 0.11 -5.49 -8.21
CA ARG A 119 -0.15 -5.38 -6.77
C ARG A 119 0.31 -6.62 -6.02
N GLY A 120 0.12 -7.83 -6.56
CA GLY A 120 0.65 -9.06 -5.99
C GLY A 120 2.19 -9.01 -5.86
N LEU A 121 2.88 -8.56 -6.91
CA LEU A 121 4.32 -8.32 -6.87
C LEU A 121 4.71 -7.22 -5.87
N ALA A 122 3.90 -6.16 -5.72
CA ALA A 122 4.14 -5.13 -4.73
C ALA A 122 4.11 -5.66 -3.29
N HIS A 123 3.22 -6.62 -2.99
CA HIS A 123 3.06 -7.19 -1.65
C HIS A 123 4.11 -8.27 -1.33
N HIS A 124 4.47 -9.06 -2.31
CA HIS A 124 5.24 -10.30 -2.12
C HIS A 124 6.51 -10.37 -2.94
N GLY A 125 6.69 -9.47 -3.91
CA GLY A 125 7.81 -9.49 -4.83
C GLY A 125 9.17 -9.23 -4.17
N ARG A 126 10.21 -9.48 -4.94
CA ARG A 126 11.62 -9.36 -4.56
C ARG A 126 12.33 -8.42 -5.55
N PRO A 127 13.56 -7.97 -5.27
CA PRO A 127 14.30 -7.08 -6.18
C PRO A 127 14.46 -7.59 -7.62
N GLU A 128 14.44 -8.91 -7.83
CA GLU A 128 14.49 -9.51 -9.17
C GLU A 128 13.26 -9.21 -10.04
N HIS A 129 12.12 -8.83 -9.45
CA HIS A 129 10.90 -8.45 -10.19
C HIS A 129 10.90 -6.99 -10.65
N ALA A 130 12.00 -6.26 -10.45
CA ALA A 130 12.11 -4.85 -10.83
C ALA A 130 11.88 -4.61 -12.33
N ASP A 131 12.29 -5.52 -13.19
CA ASP A 131 12.11 -5.40 -14.64
C ASP A 131 10.63 -5.48 -15.03
N GLU A 132 9.83 -6.32 -14.35
CA GLU A 132 8.39 -6.39 -14.57
C GLU A 132 7.68 -5.12 -14.10
N ILE A 133 8.12 -4.55 -12.95
CA ILE A 133 7.59 -3.28 -12.45
C ILE A 133 7.97 -2.14 -13.40
N ALA A 134 9.23 -2.12 -13.91
CA ALA A 134 9.66 -1.12 -14.87
C ALA A 134 8.86 -1.19 -16.19
N ARG A 135 8.52 -2.39 -16.64
CA ARG A 135 7.65 -2.59 -17.80
C ARG A 135 6.23 -2.09 -17.51
N ALA A 136 5.67 -2.42 -16.36
CA ALA A 136 4.33 -2.00 -15.95
C ALA A 136 4.20 -0.48 -15.78
N LEU A 137 5.28 0.24 -15.45
CA LEU A 137 5.33 1.72 -15.48
C LEU A 137 5.12 2.28 -16.90
N SER A 138 5.28 1.48 -17.94
CA SER A 138 5.06 1.89 -19.33
C SER A 138 3.76 1.33 -19.92
N ASP A 139 2.87 0.79 -19.09
CA ASP A 139 1.59 0.24 -19.52
C ASP A 139 0.66 1.32 -20.12
N GLU A 140 -0.19 0.93 -21.07
CA GLU A 140 -1.20 1.79 -21.64
C GLU A 140 -2.25 2.26 -20.62
N SER A 141 -2.58 1.40 -19.63
CA SER A 141 -3.54 1.69 -18.58
C SER A 141 -2.90 2.47 -17.43
N SER A 142 -3.44 3.62 -17.10
CA SER A 142 -3.01 4.40 -15.92
C SER A 142 -3.17 3.67 -14.60
N LEU A 143 -4.17 2.77 -14.50
CA LEU A 143 -4.34 1.90 -13.35
C LEU A 143 -3.13 0.99 -13.13
N VAL A 144 -2.61 0.38 -14.20
CA VAL A 144 -1.43 -0.49 -14.13
C VAL A 144 -0.19 0.33 -13.80
N ARG A 145 -0.01 1.51 -14.41
CA ARG A 145 1.11 2.41 -14.11
C ARG A 145 1.10 2.87 -12.64
N LEU A 146 -0.08 3.16 -12.10
CA LEU A 146 -0.22 3.54 -10.69
C LEU A 146 0.19 2.40 -9.74
N GLU A 147 -0.29 1.18 -10.00
CA GLU A 147 0.11 0.03 -9.19
C GLU A 147 1.61 -0.28 -9.34
N ALA A 148 2.18 -0.05 -10.53
CA ALA A 148 3.63 -0.18 -10.75
C ALA A 148 4.44 0.86 -9.97
N ALA A 149 3.98 2.12 -9.92
CA ALA A 149 4.61 3.16 -9.13
C ALA A 149 4.55 2.86 -7.62
N ARG A 150 3.44 2.29 -7.15
CA ARG A 150 3.28 1.80 -5.76
C ARG A 150 4.16 0.59 -5.48
N ALA A 151 4.29 -0.33 -6.45
CA ALA A 151 5.19 -1.47 -6.33
C ALA A 151 6.65 -1.02 -6.22
N ALA A 152 7.04 0.01 -7.00
CA ALA A 152 8.36 0.61 -6.93
C ALA A 152 8.68 1.26 -5.57
N GLN A 153 7.68 1.63 -4.77
CA GLN A 153 7.88 2.10 -3.39
C GLN A 153 8.24 0.97 -2.43
N ARG A 154 7.83 -0.26 -2.73
CA ARG A 154 7.95 -1.43 -1.85
C ARG A 154 9.15 -2.33 -2.20
N ILE A 155 9.64 -2.21 -3.41
CA ILE A 155 10.76 -3.02 -3.92
C ILE A 155 11.88 -2.08 -4.35
N HIS A 156 13.03 -2.20 -3.68
CA HIS A 156 14.21 -1.41 -3.99
C HIS A 156 15.08 -2.14 -5.02
N ASN A 157 15.23 -1.52 -6.18
CA ASN A 157 16.23 -1.91 -7.18
C ASN A 157 16.62 -0.69 -8.03
N PRO A 158 17.88 -0.26 -8.03
CA PRO A 158 18.32 0.91 -8.80
C PRO A 158 18.10 0.82 -10.32
N SER A 159 17.89 -0.37 -10.87
CA SER A 159 17.60 -0.55 -12.30
C SER A 159 16.27 0.10 -12.73
N ILE A 160 15.33 0.31 -11.80
CA ILE A 160 14.01 0.90 -12.09
C ILE A 160 14.05 2.42 -12.25
N VAL A 161 15.10 3.10 -11.77
CA VAL A 161 15.18 4.56 -11.74
C VAL A 161 14.96 5.23 -13.10
N PRO A 162 15.49 4.72 -14.22
CA PRO A 162 15.21 5.29 -15.54
C PRO A 162 13.70 5.23 -15.91
N ALA A 163 13.02 4.14 -15.57
CA ALA A 163 11.58 4.01 -15.83
C ALA A 163 10.76 4.97 -14.96
N LEU A 164 11.16 5.19 -13.69
CA LEU A 164 10.53 6.18 -12.83
C LEU A 164 10.70 7.61 -13.39
N PHE A 165 11.88 7.96 -13.91
CA PHE A 165 12.08 9.27 -14.55
C PHE A 165 11.15 9.49 -15.75
N GLY A 166 10.86 8.44 -16.50
CA GLY A 166 9.94 8.51 -17.64
C GLY A 166 8.48 8.77 -17.26
N ARG A 167 8.12 8.69 -15.97
CA ARG A 167 6.75 8.88 -15.46
C ARG A 167 6.64 9.98 -14.41
N LEU A 168 7.66 10.79 -14.25
CA LEU A 168 7.66 11.88 -13.28
C LEU A 168 7.11 13.18 -13.86
N ASP A 169 7.30 13.43 -15.15
CA ASP A 169 6.98 14.70 -15.80
C ASP A 169 5.54 14.70 -16.37
N ALA A 170 4.82 15.84 -16.22
CA ALA A 170 3.46 16.00 -16.72
C ALA A 170 3.35 15.92 -18.26
N GLU A 171 4.46 16.07 -18.98
CA GLU A 171 4.50 15.92 -20.45
C GLU A 171 4.47 14.46 -20.90
N THR A 172 4.86 13.52 -20.04
CA THR A 172 4.98 12.08 -20.34
C THR A 172 4.00 11.21 -19.57
N GLU A 173 3.36 11.76 -18.53
CA GLU A 173 2.38 11.08 -17.70
C GLU A 173 1.26 12.06 -17.32
N ASP A 174 0.06 11.82 -17.84
CA ASP A 174 -1.11 12.69 -17.61
C ASP A 174 -1.66 12.55 -16.18
N GLU A 175 -1.56 11.35 -15.60
CA GLU A 175 -2.14 11.03 -14.30
C GLU A 175 -1.26 11.52 -13.15
N HIS A 176 -1.74 12.53 -12.44
CA HIS A 176 -0.99 13.11 -11.32
C HIS A 176 -0.75 12.15 -10.17
N ASP A 177 -1.64 11.15 -9.96
CA ASP A 177 -1.46 10.13 -8.92
C ASP A 177 -0.28 9.21 -9.23
N VAL A 178 -0.06 8.90 -10.52
CA VAL A 178 1.13 8.15 -10.97
C VAL A 178 2.38 8.97 -10.72
N ARG A 179 2.39 10.25 -11.15
CA ARG A 179 3.55 11.14 -10.92
C ARG A 179 3.88 11.30 -9.44
N ALA A 180 2.85 11.46 -8.59
CA ALA A 180 3.02 11.57 -7.14
C ALA A 180 3.62 10.30 -6.53
N ALA A 181 3.09 9.12 -6.91
CA ALA A 181 3.62 7.84 -6.46
C ALA A 181 5.07 7.60 -6.92
N VAL A 182 5.41 8.02 -8.14
CA VAL A 182 6.78 7.99 -8.69
C VAL A 182 7.71 8.93 -7.93
N ALA A 183 7.27 10.17 -7.66
CA ALA A 183 8.06 11.13 -6.89
C ALA A 183 8.42 10.56 -5.51
N HIS A 184 7.44 9.96 -4.82
CA HIS A 184 7.68 9.31 -3.54
C HIS A 184 8.64 8.11 -3.67
N ALA A 185 8.45 7.24 -4.69
CA ALA A 185 9.33 6.09 -4.92
C ALA A 185 10.80 6.49 -5.14
N LEU A 186 11.05 7.63 -5.75
CA LEU A 186 12.40 8.16 -5.97
C LEU A 186 13.13 8.50 -4.67
N GLY A 187 12.41 8.75 -3.58
CA GLY A 187 12.98 9.05 -2.26
C GLY A 187 13.86 7.95 -1.65
N GLN A 188 13.91 6.75 -2.24
CA GLN A 188 14.81 5.67 -1.81
C GLN A 188 16.17 5.64 -2.52
N TYR A 189 16.41 6.53 -3.50
CA TYR A 189 17.61 6.48 -4.34
C TYR A 189 18.49 7.72 -4.14
N PRO A 190 19.54 7.68 -3.27
CA PRO A 190 20.41 8.82 -3.01
C PRO A 190 21.38 9.06 -4.18
N GLN A 191 20.86 9.58 -5.27
CA GLN A 191 21.60 9.90 -6.50
C GLN A 191 21.36 11.38 -6.84
N ARG A 192 22.43 12.12 -7.22
CA ARG A 192 22.30 13.54 -7.55
C ARG A 192 21.25 13.80 -8.65
N ARG A 193 21.24 12.96 -9.69
CA ARG A 193 20.22 13.04 -10.76
C ARG A 193 18.78 12.90 -10.25
N VAL A 194 18.58 12.16 -9.13
CA VAL A 194 17.25 12.05 -8.50
C VAL A 194 16.86 13.36 -7.84
N LEU A 195 17.79 14.02 -7.12
CA LEU A 195 17.54 15.34 -6.55
C LEU A 195 17.15 16.34 -7.63
N ASP A 196 17.91 16.41 -8.74
CA ASP A 196 17.63 17.33 -9.84
C ASP A 196 16.22 17.11 -10.43
N ARG A 197 15.83 15.85 -10.61
CA ARG A 197 14.49 15.51 -11.12
C ARG A 197 13.37 15.84 -10.12
N LEU A 198 13.58 15.59 -8.83
CA LEU A 198 12.60 15.91 -7.79
C LEU A 198 12.45 17.43 -7.61
N VAL A 199 13.54 18.21 -7.71
CA VAL A 199 13.46 19.69 -7.72
C VAL A 199 12.65 20.19 -8.92
N GLY A 200 12.79 19.54 -10.10
CA GLY A 200 11.93 19.79 -11.25
C GLY A 200 10.45 19.52 -10.97
N ALA A 201 10.15 18.41 -10.31
CA ALA A 201 8.80 18.00 -9.96
C ALA A 201 8.09 18.92 -8.94
N LEU A 202 8.82 19.76 -8.21
CA LEU A 202 8.22 20.81 -7.36
C LEU A 202 7.47 21.89 -8.16
N ARG A 203 7.62 21.91 -9.49
CA ARG A 203 6.90 22.81 -10.40
C ARG A 203 5.72 22.13 -11.10
N ASP A 204 5.39 20.92 -10.72
CA ASP A 204 4.23 20.20 -11.29
C ASP A 204 2.94 20.98 -11.05
N PRO A 205 1.97 20.98 -11.99
CA PRO A 205 0.66 21.59 -11.79
C PRO A 205 -0.12 21.02 -10.60
N SER A 206 0.17 19.77 -10.20
CA SER A 206 -0.49 19.11 -9.07
C SER A 206 0.25 19.33 -7.76
N LEU A 207 -0.43 19.92 -6.78
CA LEU A 207 0.10 20.09 -5.42
C LEU A 207 0.46 18.76 -4.75
N THR A 208 -0.23 17.66 -5.10
CA THR A 208 0.07 16.33 -4.59
C THR A 208 1.46 15.88 -5.04
N VAL A 209 1.80 16.08 -6.30
CA VAL A 209 3.14 15.78 -6.84
C VAL A 209 4.21 16.63 -6.13
N ASN A 210 3.96 17.94 -5.98
CA ASN A 210 4.91 18.84 -5.32
C ASN A 210 5.20 18.40 -3.87
N ARG A 211 4.16 18.00 -3.13
CA ARG A 211 4.33 17.50 -1.75
C ARG A 211 5.15 16.23 -1.68
N HIS A 212 4.84 15.24 -2.54
CA HIS A 212 5.60 13.99 -2.55
C HIS A 212 7.04 14.19 -3.04
N ALA A 213 7.27 15.12 -3.97
CA ALA A 213 8.63 15.49 -4.37
C ALA A 213 9.40 16.15 -3.21
N ALA A 214 8.79 17.08 -2.46
CA ALA A 214 9.38 17.71 -1.29
C ALA A 214 9.65 16.68 -0.17
N GLU A 215 8.72 15.76 0.09
CA GLU A 215 8.89 14.68 1.04
C GLU A 215 10.07 13.77 0.67
N ALA A 216 10.17 13.37 -0.62
CA ALA A 216 11.28 12.57 -1.12
C ALA A 216 12.63 13.31 -0.99
N LEU A 217 12.67 14.61 -1.29
CA LEU A 217 13.85 15.44 -1.09
C LEU A 217 14.24 15.52 0.39
N THR A 218 13.26 15.68 1.28
CA THR A 218 13.49 15.68 2.74
C THR A 218 14.04 14.34 3.22
N ILE A 219 13.49 13.22 2.74
CA ILE A 219 13.99 11.87 3.07
C ILE A 219 15.45 11.72 2.63
N LEU A 220 15.78 12.15 1.42
CA LEU A 220 17.12 12.00 0.85
C LEU A 220 18.17 12.89 1.51
N THR A 221 17.79 14.10 1.94
CA THR A 221 18.76 15.13 2.37
C THR A 221 18.70 15.45 3.85
N GLY A 222 17.61 15.09 4.55
CA GLY A 222 17.36 15.51 5.93
C GLY A 222 16.92 16.98 6.07
N GLN A 223 16.88 17.77 4.98
CA GLN A 223 16.46 19.16 5.01
C GLN A 223 14.97 19.29 4.71
N ASP A 224 14.27 20.17 5.41
CA ASP A 224 12.88 20.52 5.13
C ASP A 224 12.80 21.97 4.61
N LEU A 225 12.78 22.10 3.29
CA LEU A 225 12.64 23.40 2.60
C LEU A 225 11.22 23.55 2.00
N GLY A 226 10.28 22.68 2.38
CA GLY A 226 8.92 22.68 1.86
C GLY A 226 8.87 22.45 0.35
N ILE A 227 7.91 23.10 -0.31
CA ILE A 227 7.68 22.99 -1.77
C ILE A 227 8.33 24.14 -2.55
N ASP A 228 9.34 24.82 -2.01
CA ASP A 228 10.02 25.96 -2.69
C ASP A 228 11.12 25.43 -3.64
N PRO A 229 10.91 25.49 -4.98
CA PRO A 229 11.89 24.97 -5.94
C PRO A 229 13.19 25.79 -5.95
N VAL A 230 13.14 27.09 -5.57
CA VAL A 230 14.33 27.97 -5.58
C VAL A 230 15.23 27.63 -4.40
N ALA A 231 14.65 27.46 -3.21
CA ALA A 231 15.37 27.04 -2.01
C ALA A 231 16.04 25.67 -2.23
N TRP A 232 15.30 24.70 -2.78
CA TRP A 232 15.84 23.38 -3.10
C TRP A 232 16.95 23.42 -4.15
N LEU A 233 16.77 24.22 -5.22
CA LEU A 233 17.81 24.36 -6.25
C LEU A 233 19.11 24.92 -5.68
N SER A 234 19.02 25.97 -4.84
CA SER A 234 20.20 26.54 -4.16
C SER A 234 20.88 25.49 -3.28
N PHE A 235 20.11 24.78 -2.44
CA PHE A 235 20.66 23.73 -1.58
C PHE A 235 21.38 22.64 -2.40
N VAL A 236 20.74 22.08 -3.43
CA VAL A 236 21.32 21.00 -4.24
C VAL A 236 22.59 21.48 -4.99
N THR A 237 22.63 22.75 -5.39
CA THR A 237 23.80 23.32 -6.07
C THR A 237 24.99 23.51 -5.11
N ASP A 238 24.72 24.00 -3.90
CA ASP A 238 25.75 24.43 -2.97
C ASP A 238 26.24 23.31 -2.03
N ALA A 239 25.44 22.24 -1.84
CA ALA A 239 25.77 21.15 -0.93
C ALA A 239 26.87 20.23 -1.50
N GLU A 240 27.98 20.11 -0.77
CA GLU A 240 29.06 19.15 -1.10
C GLU A 240 28.62 17.69 -0.83
N ALA A 241 27.89 17.45 0.25
CA ALA A 241 27.41 16.14 0.67
C ALA A 241 25.89 16.14 0.94
N PRO A 242 25.03 16.27 -0.10
CA PRO A 242 23.60 16.49 0.07
C PRO A 242 22.85 15.33 0.75
N PHE A 243 23.45 14.15 0.86
CA PHE A 243 22.82 12.96 1.46
C PHE A 243 23.30 12.66 2.88
N ALA A 244 24.15 13.48 3.49
CA ALA A 244 24.78 13.20 4.78
C ALA A 244 23.78 13.08 5.94
N GLU A 245 22.67 13.83 5.88
CA GLU A 245 21.63 13.87 6.92
C GLU A 245 20.35 13.15 6.50
N GLY A 246 20.36 12.43 5.36
CA GLY A 246 19.22 11.71 4.85
C GLY A 246 18.65 10.69 5.83
N SER A 247 17.35 10.57 5.85
CA SER A 247 16.62 9.61 6.65
C SER A 247 16.36 8.32 5.86
N ARG A 248 15.99 7.27 6.60
CA ARG A 248 15.67 5.99 5.98
C ARG A 248 14.30 6.03 5.29
N TYR A 249 14.26 5.65 4.02
CA TYR A 249 13.01 5.62 3.27
C TYR A 249 12.04 4.57 3.84
N ARG A 250 10.78 4.96 3.94
CA ARG A 250 9.66 4.08 4.24
C ARG A 250 8.52 4.38 3.27
N TYR A 251 7.90 3.33 2.73
CA TYR A 251 6.70 3.53 1.91
C TYR A 251 5.51 3.89 2.78
N GLN A 252 4.58 4.64 2.20
CA GLN A 252 3.41 5.15 2.90
C GLN A 252 2.46 4.02 3.31
N VAL A 253 1.79 4.24 4.45
CA VAL A 253 0.73 3.36 4.93
C VAL A 253 -0.52 3.58 4.10
N PHE A 254 -1.12 2.53 3.59
CA PHE A 254 -2.48 2.58 3.12
C PHE A 254 -3.42 2.29 4.30
N GLN A 255 -4.04 3.33 4.83
CA GLN A 255 -5.13 3.20 5.80
C GLN A 255 -6.40 3.74 5.13
N ARG A 256 -7.43 2.94 5.08
CA ARG A 256 -8.78 3.40 4.78
C ARG A 256 -9.59 3.54 6.05
N ASP A 257 -10.57 4.41 6.04
CA ASP A 257 -11.53 4.50 7.14
C ASP A 257 -12.23 3.15 7.36
N MET A 258 -12.43 2.80 8.62
CA MET A 258 -13.16 1.59 8.99
C MET A 258 -14.62 1.69 8.56
N ARG A 259 -15.15 0.64 7.95
CA ARG A 259 -16.57 0.51 7.64
C ARG A 259 -17.36 0.19 8.92
N LEU A 260 -18.63 0.58 8.98
CA LEU A 260 -19.46 0.36 10.16
C LEU A 260 -19.48 -1.10 10.63
N VAL A 261 -19.42 -2.05 9.72
CA VAL A 261 -19.40 -3.49 10.00
C VAL A 261 -18.10 -3.96 10.65
N GLU A 262 -16.99 -3.27 10.44
CA GLU A 262 -15.67 -3.59 11.00
C GLU A 262 -15.52 -3.20 12.48
N TYR A 263 -16.49 -2.45 13.03
CA TYR A 263 -16.61 -2.22 14.46
C TYR A 263 -17.28 -3.38 15.22
N ILE A 264 -17.77 -4.40 14.50
CA ILE A 264 -18.38 -5.59 15.13
C ILE A 264 -17.26 -6.47 15.68
N PRO A 265 -17.28 -6.82 17.00
CA PRO A 265 -16.33 -7.78 17.54
C PRO A 265 -16.38 -9.11 16.76
N LEU A 266 -15.22 -9.68 16.43
CA LEU A 266 -15.02 -10.87 15.60
C LEU A 266 -15.06 -10.65 14.08
N TYR A 267 -15.28 -9.42 13.61
CA TYR A 267 -15.05 -9.10 12.20
C TYR A 267 -13.55 -9.09 11.92
N PRO A 268 -13.07 -9.64 10.78
CA PRO A 268 -11.67 -9.59 10.42
C PRO A 268 -11.17 -8.14 10.36
N GLU A 269 -9.97 -7.90 10.90
CA GLU A 269 -9.35 -6.58 10.80
C GLU A 269 -9.25 -6.15 9.33
N PRO A 270 -9.54 -4.86 9.02
CA PRO A 270 -9.38 -4.35 7.68
C PRO A 270 -7.93 -4.50 7.23
N PRO A 271 -7.67 -4.75 5.94
CA PRO A 271 -6.32 -4.78 5.42
C PRO A 271 -5.65 -3.43 5.71
N SER A 272 -4.64 -3.45 6.56
CA SER A 272 -3.80 -2.31 6.89
C SER A 272 -2.38 -2.64 6.45
N ASP A 273 -1.81 -1.82 5.59
CA ASP A 273 -0.40 -1.92 5.20
C ASP A 273 0.42 -0.98 6.10
N PRO A 274 1.12 -1.48 7.10
CA PRO A 274 1.99 -0.64 7.93
C PRO A 274 3.13 -0.07 7.10
N ALA A 275 3.55 1.15 7.41
CA ALA A 275 4.73 1.74 6.81
C ALA A 275 5.95 0.85 7.09
N ALA A 276 6.60 0.38 6.04
CA ALA A 276 7.75 -0.50 6.12
C ALA A 276 8.87 -0.04 5.18
N GLU A 277 10.04 -0.64 5.34
CA GLU A 277 11.14 -0.42 4.42
C GLU A 277 10.98 -1.31 3.18
N PRO A 278 11.39 -0.83 2.00
CA PRO A 278 11.36 -1.63 0.79
C PRO A 278 12.20 -2.89 0.90
N VAL A 279 11.72 -3.95 0.29
CA VAL A 279 12.50 -5.18 0.15
C VAL A 279 13.70 -4.88 -0.76
N GLY A 280 14.90 -5.28 -0.33
CA GLY A 280 16.15 -5.03 -1.07
C GLY A 280 16.84 -3.71 -0.73
N LEU A 281 16.27 -2.86 0.13
CA LEU A 281 16.96 -1.64 0.58
C LEU A 281 18.24 -2.02 1.35
N PRO A 282 19.41 -1.44 0.99
CA PRO A 282 20.66 -1.73 1.68
C PRO A 282 20.57 -1.44 3.18
N ARG A 283 21.09 -2.35 3.99
CA ARG A 283 21.22 -2.09 5.44
C ARG A 283 22.32 -1.07 5.68
N VAL A 284 22.05 -0.05 6.47
CA VAL A 284 23.09 0.83 6.97
C VAL A 284 23.82 0.05 8.05
N GLU A 285 25.08 -0.31 7.82
CA GLU A 285 25.96 -0.81 8.88
C GLU A 285 26.16 0.34 9.88
N GLN A 286 25.73 0.11 11.12
CA GLN A 286 25.90 1.03 12.24
C GLN A 286 27.32 0.92 12.81
#